data_bf945a23647f98fe76d2c6af5907473e
#
_entry.id   bf945a23647f98fe76d2c6af5907473e
#
_cell.length_a   1.000
_cell.length_b   1.000
_cell.length_c   1.000
_cell.angle_alpha   90.00
_cell.angle_beta   90.00
_cell.angle_gamma   90.00
#
_symmetry.space_group_name_H-M   'P 1'
#
loop_
_entity.id
_entity.type
_entity.pdbx_description
1 polymer ?
#
loop_
_entity_poly.entity_id
_entity_poly.type
_entity_poly.pdbx_seq_one_letter_code
_entity_poly.pdbx_strand_id
1 'polypeptide(L)'
;EHQEKLIKDAEKVAAQQAENKKKEPRKPVGFITVSIGDGMNDIFKELGVDYIIEGGQTMNPSTEDMLTAIDHVNADHIFILPNNKNIILAANQAQSLTEDKDIIVIPTKTVPQGITAIINYMPEADVDTNIDAMNEGIKAVKTGQVTYAVRDTRIDDKEIHEGDIMGIGDAGILAVGQSVEETTKEMLADLVDEDTELISLYYGQDVLAEDAERFSAEIEELYPCLLYT
;
A
#
# COMPACT_ATOMS: atom_id res chain seq x y z
N GLU A 1 40.11 -12.91 5.68
CA GLU A 1 40.03 -14.24 5.02
C GLU A 1 38.77 -15.03 5.43
N HIS A 2 38.43 -15.15 6.73
CA HIS A 2 37.29 -15.95 7.18
C HIS A 2 35.92 -15.26 6.85
N GLN A 3 35.83 -13.95 7.00
CA GLN A 3 34.64 -13.16 6.65
C GLN A 3 34.44 -13.05 5.14
N GLU A 4 35.50 -12.93 4.36
CA GLU A 4 35.41 -12.90 2.88
C GLU A 4 34.92 -14.24 2.31
N LYS A 5 35.28 -15.34 2.98
CA LYS A 5 34.82 -16.68 2.57
C LYS A 5 33.31 -16.87 2.86
N LEU A 6 32.85 -16.39 4.02
CA LEU A 6 31.43 -16.43 4.39
C LEU A 6 30.55 -15.58 3.45
N ILE A 7 31.04 -14.41 3.03
CA ILE A 7 30.33 -13.54 2.07
C ILE A 7 30.26 -14.21 0.70
N LYS A 8 31.36 -14.76 0.20
CA LYS A 8 31.38 -15.49 -1.07
C LYS A 8 30.53 -16.76 -1.08
N ASP A 9 30.47 -17.46 0.04
CA ASP A 9 29.62 -18.65 0.17
C ASP A 9 28.14 -18.25 0.26
N ALA A 10 27.80 -17.15 0.92
CA ALA A 10 26.43 -16.60 0.93
C ALA A 10 25.99 -16.10 -0.46
N GLU A 11 26.87 -15.41 -1.19
CA GLU A 11 26.61 -14.97 -2.56
C GLU A 11 26.41 -16.16 -3.53
N LYS A 12 27.19 -17.23 -3.37
CA LYS A 12 27.02 -18.45 -4.16
C LYS A 12 25.72 -19.17 -3.86
N VAL A 13 25.33 -19.24 -2.59
CA VAL A 13 24.05 -19.85 -2.18
C VAL A 13 22.87 -19.02 -2.71
N ALA A 14 22.94 -17.69 -2.63
CA ALA A 14 21.94 -16.79 -3.15
C ALA A 14 21.83 -16.89 -4.70
N ALA A 15 22.97 -16.94 -5.41
CA ALA A 15 23.00 -17.11 -6.85
C ALA A 15 22.43 -18.49 -7.28
N GLN A 16 22.75 -19.54 -6.54
CA GLN A 16 22.23 -20.90 -6.81
C GLN A 16 20.73 -21.03 -6.52
N GLN A 17 20.25 -20.33 -5.49
CA GLN A 17 18.79 -20.25 -5.20
C GLN A 17 18.05 -19.45 -6.27
N ALA A 18 18.64 -18.35 -6.77
CA ALA A 18 18.08 -17.58 -7.88
C ALA A 18 18.06 -18.37 -9.20
N GLU A 19 19.13 -19.16 -9.50
CA GLU A 19 19.14 -20.03 -10.67
C GLU A 19 18.15 -21.20 -10.55
N ASN A 20 17.95 -21.77 -9.37
CA ASN A 20 16.96 -22.81 -9.15
C ASN A 20 15.53 -22.29 -9.26
N LYS A 21 15.25 -21.07 -8.78
CA LYS A 21 13.95 -20.38 -8.99
C LYS A 21 13.66 -20.14 -10.48
N LYS A 22 14.67 -19.86 -11.30
CA LYS A 22 14.53 -19.69 -12.76
C LYS A 22 14.24 -21.02 -13.50
N LYS A 23 14.46 -22.18 -12.86
CA LYS A 23 14.19 -23.50 -13.43
C LYS A 23 12.82 -24.06 -13.09
N GLU A 24 12.11 -23.45 -12.12
CA GLU A 24 10.73 -23.79 -11.81
C GLU A 24 9.79 -23.20 -12.87
N PRO A 25 8.71 -23.91 -13.25
CA PRO A 25 7.73 -23.34 -14.16
C PRO A 25 7.13 -22.06 -13.56
N ARG A 26 6.97 -21.03 -14.40
CA ARG A 26 6.35 -19.77 -13.98
C ARG A 26 4.91 -20.02 -13.58
N LYS A 27 4.47 -19.40 -12.49
CA LYS A 27 3.04 -19.33 -12.19
C LYS A 27 2.36 -18.31 -13.10
N PRO A 28 1.04 -18.43 -13.34
CA PRO A 28 0.34 -17.54 -14.25
C PRO A 28 0.41 -16.08 -13.83
N VAL A 29 0.18 -15.78 -12.54
CA VAL A 29 0.09 -14.41 -12.01
C VAL A 29 0.87 -14.27 -10.71
N GLY A 30 1.56 -13.15 -10.56
CA GLY A 30 2.23 -12.72 -9.35
C GLY A 30 1.88 -11.28 -8.97
N PHE A 31 2.12 -10.93 -7.71
CA PHE A 31 1.83 -9.62 -7.15
C PHE A 31 3.05 -9.02 -6.47
N ILE A 32 3.32 -7.76 -6.79
CA ILE A 32 4.30 -6.91 -6.12
C ILE A 32 3.57 -5.72 -5.52
N THR A 33 3.85 -5.38 -4.29
CA THR A 33 3.30 -4.19 -3.65
C THR A 33 4.39 -3.38 -2.95
N VAL A 34 4.15 -2.09 -2.81
CA VAL A 34 4.95 -1.21 -1.96
C VAL A 34 4.21 -1.03 -0.64
N SER A 35 4.89 -1.27 0.46
CA SER A 35 4.32 -1.17 1.80
C SER A 35 5.41 -0.89 2.83
N ILE A 36 5.00 -0.42 4.00
CA ILE A 36 5.89 -0.21 5.15
C ILE A 36 5.17 -0.58 6.44
N GLY A 37 5.92 -1.18 7.35
CA GLY A 37 5.43 -1.64 8.65
C GLY A 37 4.96 -3.09 8.63
N ASP A 38 5.28 -3.80 9.72
CA ASP A 38 5.07 -5.26 9.81
C ASP A 38 3.59 -5.64 9.64
N GLY A 39 2.68 -4.90 10.28
CA GLY A 39 1.24 -5.19 10.18
C GLY A 39 0.69 -5.08 8.77
N MET A 40 1.07 -4.03 8.02
CA MET A 40 0.68 -3.88 6.62
C MET A 40 1.32 -4.94 5.73
N ASN A 41 2.59 -5.24 5.96
CA ASN A 41 3.29 -6.29 5.23
C ASN A 41 2.63 -7.65 5.44
N ASP A 42 2.19 -7.96 6.65
CA ASP A 42 1.50 -9.21 6.96
C ASP A 42 0.13 -9.29 6.27
N ILE A 43 -0.64 -8.20 6.24
CA ILE A 43 -1.90 -8.14 5.47
C ILE A 43 -1.65 -8.46 4.00
N PHE A 44 -0.67 -7.84 3.37
CA PHE A 44 -0.36 -8.11 1.96
C PHE A 44 0.12 -9.54 1.71
N LYS A 45 0.91 -10.12 2.62
CA LYS A 45 1.32 -11.53 2.54
C LYS A 45 0.12 -12.47 2.64
N GLU A 46 -0.81 -12.22 3.55
CA GLU A 46 -2.05 -13.00 3.71
C GLU A 46 -2.94 -12.90 2.47
N LEU A 47 -2.94 -11.76 1.79
CA LEU A 47 -3.65 -11.56 0.52
C LEU A 47 -2.95 -12.22 -0.69
N GLY A 48 -1.78 -12.82 -0.49
CA GLY A 48 -1.06 -13.55 -1.53
C GLY A 48 -0.06 -12.74 -2.34
N VAL A 49 0.40 -11.60 -1.83
CA VAL A 49 1.48 -10.83 -2.47
C VAL A 49 2.79 -11.62 -2.42
N ASP A 50 3.49 -11.69 -3.55
CA ASP A 50 4.73 -12.45 -3.70
C ASP A 50 5.98 -11.70 -3.26
N TYR A 51 5.97 -10.39 -3.43
CA TYR A 51 7.10 -9.54 -3.09
C TYR A 51 6.63 -8.18 -2.58
N ILE A 52 7.15 -7.78 -1.44
CA ILE A 52 6.89 -6.46 -0.85
C ILE A 52 8.17 -5.63 -0.97
N ILE A 53 8.05 -4.46 -1.61
CA ILE A 53 9.09 -3.45 -1.63
C ILE A 53 8.83 -2.52 -0.46
N GLU A 54 9.76 -2.44 0.48
CA GLU A 54 9.62 -1.53 1.61
C GLU A 54 9.82 -0.07 1.20
N GLY A 55 8.88 0.77 1.55
CA GLY A 55 8.92 2.20 1.26
C GLY A 55 7.55 2.84 1.16
N GLY A 56 7.51 4.07 0.70
CA GLY A 56 6.27 4.76 0.35
C GLY A 56 5.89 5.98 1.18
N GLN A 57 6.55 6.27 2.29
CA GLN A 57 6.33 7.52 3.04
C GLN A 57 7.43 8.55 2.77
N THR A 58 8.62 8.31 3.27
CA THR A 58 9.78 9.19 3.09
C THR A 58 10.82 8.63 2.13
N MET A 59 10.77 7.32 1.86
CA MET A 59 11.63 6.62 0.91
C MET A 59 10.79 6.07 -0.24
N ASN A 60 10.89 6.71 -1.41
CA ASN A 60 10.25 6.21 -2.62
C ASN A 60 11.17 5.19 -3.30
N PRO A 61 10.72 3.94 -3.49
CA PRO A 61 11.44 2.96 -4.28
C PRO A 61 11.76 3.47 -5.69
N SER A 62 12.96 3.12 -6.15
CA SER A 62 13.44 3.47 -7.49
C SER A 62 12.91 2.48 -8.55
N THR A 63 13.13 2.83 -9.82
CA THR A 63 12.89 1.88 -10.93
C THR A 63 13.73 0.60 -10.77
N GLU A 64 14.96 0.71 -10.25
CA GLU A 64 15.83 -0.44 -10.00
C GLU A 64 15.28 -1.35 -8.92
N ASP A 65 14.69 -0.80 -7.85
CA ASP A 65 14.02 -1.59 -6.81
C ASP A 65 12.82 -2.36 -7.40
N MET A 66 12.07 -1.73 -8.31
CA MET A 66 10.97 -2.39 -9.03
C MET A 66 11.47 -3.53 -9.91
N LEU A 67 12.54 -3.32 -10.68
CA LEU A 67 13.14 -4.34 -11.53
C LEU A 67 13.67 -5.52 -10.69
N THR A 68 14.29 -5.23 -9.57
CA THR A 68 14.75 -6.26 -8.62
C THR A 68 13.58 -7.09 -8.10
N ALA A 69 12.46 -6.46 -7.73
CA ALA A 69 11.26 -7.17 -7.31
C ALA A 69 10.68 -8.05 -8.44
N ILE A 70 10.62 -7.54 -9.65
CA ILE A 70 10.16 -8.28 -10.84
C ILE A 70 11.01 -9.53 -11.07
N ASP A 71 12.33 -9.44 -10.90
CA ASP A 71 13.24 -10.56 -11.04
C ASP A 71 13.02 -11.66 -9.99
N HIS A 72 12.57 -11.28 -8.79
CA HIS A 72 12.29 -12.21 -7.70
C HIS A 72 10.96 -12.96 -7.85
N VAL A 73 10.02 -12.43 -8.65
CA VAL A 73 8.71 -13.05 -8.85
C VAL A 73 8.70 -13.88 -10.11
N ASN A 74 8.59 -15.20 -9.94
CA ASN A 74 8.58 -16.16 -11.07
C ASN A 74 7.15 -16.37 -11.60
N ALA A 75 6.64 -15.38 -12.33
CA ALA A 75 5.31 -15.39 -12.91
C ALA A 75 5.33 -14.85 -14.35
N ASP A 76 4.34 -15.24 -15.17
CA ASP A 76 4.18 -14.73 -16.53
C ASP A 76 3.61 -13.31 -16.53
N HIS A 77 2.58 -13.07 -15.71
CA HIS A 77 1.96 -11.78 -15.50
C HIS A 77 2.24 -11.31 -14.08
N ILE A 78 2.68 -10.07 -13.92
CA ILE A 78 2.96 -9.48 -12.60
C ILE A 78 2.20 -8.17 -12.45
N PHE A 79 1.30 -8.14 -11.48
CA PHE A 79 0.63 -6.91 -11.06
C PHE A 79 1.49 -6.17 -10.04
N ILE A 80 1.73 -4.88 -10.30
CA ILE A 80 2.43 -4.00 -9.38
C ILE A 80 1.45 -2.99 -8.78
N LEU A 81 1.41 -2.91 -7.46
CA LEU A 81 0.60 -2.01 -6.67
C LEU A 81 1.51 -0.99 -5.97
N PRO A 82 1.71 0.20 -6.54
CA PRO A 82 2.65 1.20 -6.01
C PRO A 82 2.22 1.81 -4.68
N ASN A 83 0.92 1.95 -4.45
CA ASN A 83 0.30 2.51 -3.23
C ASN A 83 0.73 3.93 -2.86
N ASN A 84 1.32 4.64 -3.81
CA ASN A 84 1.74 6.03 -3.65
C ASN A 84 1.87 6.67 -5.04
N LYS A 85 1.27 7.85 -5.22
CA LYS A 85 1.30 8.59 -6.49
C LYS A 85 2.71 8.88 -6.98
N ASN A 86 3.67 9.07 -6.08
CA ASN A 86 5.06 9.38 -6.41
C ASN A 86 5.85 8.16 -6.91
N ILE A 87 5.33 6.96 -6.69
CA ILE A 87 5.99 5.68 -7.04
C ILE A 87 5.46 5.13 -8.36
N ILE A 88 4.28 5.55 -8.81
CA ILE A 88 3.65 5.06 -10.05
C ILE A 88 4.58 5.23 -11.25
N LEU A 89 5.30 6.35 -11.35
CA LEU A 89 6.23 6.58 -12.44
C LEU A 89 7.36 5.55 -12.49
N ALA A 90 7.95 5.22 -11.34
CA ALA A 90 9.01 4.21 -11.25
C ALA A 90 8.49 2.82 -11.65
N ALA A 91 7.27 2.47 -11.25
CA ALA A 91 6.61 1.23 -11.65
C ALA A 91 6.36 1.18 -13.17
N ASN A 92 5.87 2.26 -13.77
CA ASN A 92 5.67 2.36 -15.23
C ASN A 92 6.98 2.29 -16.01
N GLN A 93 8.05 2.85 -15.49
CA GLN A 93 9.38 2.75 -16.10
C GLN A 93 9.89 1.29 -16.05
N ALA A 94 9.73 0.61 -14.92
CA ALA A 94 10.10 -0.80 -14.80
C ALA A 94 9.28 -1.68 -15.74
N GLN A 95 7.99 -1.41 -15.89
CA GLN A 95 7.13 -2.07 -16.90
C GLN A 95 7.72 -1.93 -18.30
N SER A 96 8.10 -0.72 -18.70
CA SER A 96 8.64 -0.43 -20.04
C SER A 96 10.01 -1.09 -20.30
N LEU A 97 10.77 -1.38 -19.26
CA LEU A 97 12.11 -1.99 -19.33
C LEU A 97 12.09 -3.51 -19.24
N THR A 98 10.95 -4.12 -18.90
CA THR A 98 10.81 -5.57 -18.76
C THR A 98 10.27 -6.16 -20.05
N GLU A 99 10.99 -7.11 -20.65
CA GLU A 99 10.62 -7.70 -21.95
C GLU A 99 10.15 -9.16 -21.84
N ASP A 100 10.57 -9.87 -20.79
CA ASP A 100 10.37 -11.32 -20.65
C ASP A 100 9.16 -11.73 -19.82
N LYS A 101 8.48 -10.76 -19.24
CA LYS A 101 7.27 -10.91 -18.42
C LYS A 101 6.28 -9.79 -18.74
N ASP A 102 5.00 -10.09 -18.59
CA ASP A 102 3.94 -9.09 -18.73
C ASP A 102 3.75 -8.36 -17.41
N ILE A 103 4.12 -7.08 -17.36
CA ILE A 103 4.04 -6.25 -16.17
C ILE A 103 2.82 -5.34 -16.27
N ILE A 104 1.94 -5.41 -15.28
CA ILE A 104 0.71 -4.64 -15.20
C ILE A 104 0.78 -3.72 -13.98
N VAL A 105 0.80 -2.42 -14.17
CA VAL A 105 0.74 -1.45 -13.09
C VAL A 105 -0.70 -1.05 -12.84
N ILE A 106 -1.23 -1.38 -11.66
CA ILE A 106 -2.50 -0.84 -11.17
C ILE A 106 -2.17 0.44 -10.40
N PRO A 107 -2.65 1.61 -10.84
CA PRO A 107 -2.16 2.91 -10.35
C PRO A 107 -2.72 3.27 -8.97
N THR A 108 -2.49 2.41 -8.00
CA THR A 108 -2.88 2.61 -6.61
C THR A 108 -2.07 3.76 -5.98
N LYS A 109 -2.76 4.68 -5.34
CA LYS A 109 -2.17 5.88 -4.73
C LYS A 109 -2.04 5.79 -3.21
N THR A 110 -2.69 4.78 -2.62
CA THR A 110 -2.74 4.55 -1.18
C THR A 110 -2.71 3.06 -0.88
N VAL A 111 -2.31 2.68 0.34
CA VAL A 111 -2.31 1.29 0.78
C VAL A 111 -3.72 0.68 0.78
N PRO A 112 -4.78 1.37 1.26
CA PRO A 112 -6.15 0.86 1.14
C PRO A 112 -6.58 0.59 -0.30
N GLN A 113 -6.18 1.40 -1.27
CA GLN A 113 -6.41 1.11 -2.68
C GLN A 113 -5.70 -0.17 -3.13
N GLY A 114 -4.46 -0.39 -2.69
CA GLY A 114 -3.72 -1.61 -2.98
C GLY A 114 -4.40 -2.86 -2.44
N ILE A 115 -4.87 -2.81 -1.21
CA ILE A 115 -5.63 -3.90 -0.58
C ILE A 115 -6.92 -4.18 -1.38
N THR A 116 -7.68 -3.14 -1.69
CA THR A 116 -8.93 -3.29 -2.48
C THR A 116 -8.65 -3.83 -3.87
N ALA A 117 -7.58 -3.41 -4.53
CA ALA A 117 -7.20 -3.94 -5.83
C ALA A 117 -6.99 -5.46 -5.78
N ILE A 118 -6.25 -5.97 -4.79
CA ILE A 118 -6.03 -7.42 -4.65
C ILE A 118 -7.34 -8.16 -4.33
N ILE A 119 -8.19 -7.62 -3.48
CA ILE A 119 -9.49 -8.22 -3.13
C ILE A 119 -10.40 -8.35 -4.35
N ASN A 120 -10.30 -7.42 -5.31
CA ASN A 120 -11.06 -7.47 -6.56
C ASN A 120 -10.44 -8.38 -7.63
N TYR A 121 -9.26 -8.97 -7.38
CA TYR A 121 -8.67 -9.93 -8.30
C TYR A 121 -9.45 -11.25 -8.30
N MET A 122 -9.77 -11.73 -9.48
CA MET A 122 -10.51 -12.97 -9.73
C MET A 122 -9.60 -14.00 -10.41
N PRO A 123 -9.15 -15.05 -9.72
CA PRO A 123 -8.21 -16.04 -10.28
C PRO A 123 -8.73 -16.76 -11.54
N GLU A 124 -10.04 -16.87 -11.68
CA GLU A 124 -10.69 -17.56 -12.80
C GLU A 124 -10.91 -16.66 -14.03
N ALA A 125 -10.70 -15.35 -13.90
CA ALA A 125 -10.84 -14.40 -14.99
C ALA A 125 -9.52 -14.21 -15.75
N ASP A 126 -9.63 -13.74 -17.00
CA ASP A 126 -8.46 -13.35 -17.78
C ASP A 126 -7.80 -12.07 -17.22
N VAL A 127 -6.61 -11.75 -17.73
CA VAL A 127 -5.82 -10.61 -17.27
C VAL A 127 -6.55 -9.29 -17.50
N ASP A 128 -7.14 -9.09 -18.66
CA ASP A 128 -7.83 -7.84 -19.03
C ASP A 128 -9.06 -7.60 -18.14
N THR A 129 -9.84 -8.64 -17.88
CA THR A 129 -10.98 -8.59 -16.94
C THR A 129 -10.52 -8.22 -15.53
N ASN A 130 -9.38 -8.76 -15.09
CA ASN A 130 -8.80 -8.43 -13.80
C ASN A 130 -8.29 -6.99 -13.73
N ILE A 131 -7.64 -6.50 -14.78
CA ILE A 131 -7.21 -5.09 -14.86
C ILE A 131 -8.42 -4.17 -14.68
N ASP A 132 -9.52 -4.44 -15.39
CA ASP A 132 -10.73 -3.64 -15.30
C ASP A 132 -11.37 -3.70 -13.89
N ALA A 133 -11.50 -4.90 -13.32
CA ALA A 133 -12.07 -5.09 -11.99
C ALA A 133 -11.26 -4.41 -10.90
N MET A 134 -9.93 -4.53 -10.94
CA MET A 134 -9.04 -3.89 -9.99
C MET A 134 -9.07 -2.36 -10.12
N ASN A 135 -9.05 -1.83 -11.34
CA ASN A 135 -9.14 -0.39 -11.61
C ASN A 135 -10.49 0.19 -11.18
N GLU A 136 -11.61 -0.51 -11.40
CA GLU A 136 -12.91 -0.06 -10.90
C GLU A 136 -12.95 -0.11 -9.37
N GLY A 137 -12.44 -1.17 -8.75
CA GLY A 137 -12.39 -1.30 -7.29
C GLY A 137 -11.68 -0.14 -6.61
N ILE A 138 -10.52 0.28 -7.11
CA ILE A 138 -9.75 1.36 -6.49
C ILE A 138 -10.42 2.74 -6.60
N LYS A 139 -11.29 2.97 -7.59
CA LYS A 139 -12.02 4.24 -7.74
C LYS A 139 -13.01 4.49 -6.61
N ALA A 140 -13.56 3.43 -6.03
CA ALA A 140 -14.51 3.52 -4.93
C ALA A 140 -13.85 3.78 -3.57
N VAL A 141 -12.53 3.63 -3.48
CA VAL A 141 -11.80 3.80 -2.22
C VAL A 141 -11.52 5.28 -1.94
N LYS A 142 -12.03 5.76 -0.83
CA LYS A 142 -11.67 7.04 -0.24
C LYS A 142 -10.68 6.80 0.91
N THR A 143 -9.55 7.49 0.89
CA THR A 143 -8.51 7.32 1.92
C THR A 143 -8.36 8.60 2.73
N GLY A 144 -8.38 8.46 4.05
CA GLY A 144 -7.98 9.48 4.99
C GLY A 144 -6.74 9.05 5.76
N GLN A 145 -5.85 9.97 6.02
CA GLN A 145 -4.66 9.75 6.84
C GLN A 145 -4.59 10.80 7.92
N VAL A 146 -4.38 10.37 9.15
CA VAL A 146 -4.19 11.26 10.29
C VAL A 146 -2.73 11.24 10.72
N THR A 147 -2.14 12.42 10.80
CA THR A 147 -0.74 12.62 11.19
C THR A 147 -0.57 13.95 11.90
N TYR A 148 0.61 14.23 12.42
CA TYR A 148 0.93 15.50 13.06
C TYR A 148 1.82 16.37 12.18
N ALA A 149 1.68 17.68 12.32
CA ALA A 149 2.51 18.67 11.63
C ALA A 149 3.90 18.74 12.26
N VAL A 150 4.93 18.62 11.43
CA VAL A 150 6.35 18.69 11.88
C VAL A 150 6.91 20.11 11.88
N ARG A 151 6.15 21.07 11.42
CA ARG A 151 6.50 22.51 11.37
C ARG A 151 5.27 23.36 11.13
N ASP A 152 5.39 24.65 11.44
CA ASP A 152 4.38 25.63 11.07
C ASP A 152 4.29 25.74 9.55
N THR A 153 3.07 25.75 9.02
CA THR A 153 2.79 25.89 7.60
C THR A 153 1.40 26.50 7.38
N ARG A 154 1.14 26.89 6.14
CA ARG A 154 -0.19 27.30 5.70
C ARG A 154 -0.53 26.57 4.43
N ILE A 155 -1.62 25.83 4.43
CA ILE A 155 -2.10 25.04 3.30
C ILE A 155 -3.60 25.33 3.15
N ASP A 156 -4.03 25.67 1.91
CA ASP A 156 -5.44 25.92 1.60
C ASP A 156 -6.14 26.89 2.58
N ASP A 157 -5.48 28.01 2.90
CA ASP A 157 -5.93 29.03 3.85
C ASP A 157 -6.05 28.57 5.33
N LYS A 158 -5.68 27.34 5.65
CA LYS A 158 -5.59 26.84 7.03
C LYS A 158 -4.18 27.11 7.59
N GLU A 159 -4.13 27.76 8.72
CA GLU A 159 -2.89 27.89 9.51
C GLU A 159 -2.70 26.62 10.33
N ILE A 160 -1.54 26.01 10.21
CA ILE A 160 -1.18 24.75 10.84
C ILE A 160 0.10 24.99 11.63
N HIS A 161 0.07 24.68 12.92
CA HIS A 161 1.23 24.82 13.80
C HIS A 161 1.90 23.48 14.03
N GLU A 162 3.20 23.51 14.33
CA GLU A 162 3.94 22.33 14.72
C GLU A 162 3.24 21.60 15.87
N GLY A 163 3.00 20.29 15.70
CA GLY A 163 2.29 19.46 16.64
C GLY A 163 0.78 19.37 16.44
N ASP A 164 0.18 20.20 15.58
CA ASP A 164 -1.23 20.06 15.21
C ASP A 164 -1.48 18.71 14.55
N ILE A 165 -2.65 18.15 14.80
CA ILE A 165 -3.10 16.91 14.14
C ILE A 165 -3.83 17.27 12.86
N MET A 166 -3.42 16.62 11.76
CA MET A 166 -4.00 16.84 10.43
C MET A 166 -4.72 15.60 9.95
N GLY A 167 -5.94 15.76 9.48
CA GLY A 167 -6.66 14.77 8.68
C GLY A 167 -6.51 15.09 7.20
N ILE A 168 -5.84 14.22 6.45
CA ILE A 168 -5.50 14.43 5.04
C ILE A 168 -6.29 13.43 4.21
N GLY A 169 -7.07 13.93 3.26
CA GLY A 169 -7.78 13.12 2.26
C GLY A 169 -7.09 13.16 0.90
N ASP A 170 -7.73 12.55 -0.10
CA ASP A 170 -7.18 12.48 -1.46
C ASP A 170 -7.01 13.88 -2.11
N ALA A 171 -7.86 14.81 -1.78
CA ALA A 171 -7.86 16.17 -2.36
C ALA A 171 -7.11 17.22 -1.50
N GLY A 172 -6.62 16.87 -0.31
CA GLY A 172 -5.92 17.79 0.58
C GLY A 172 -6.30 17.65 2.05
N ILE A 173 -6.11 18.71 2.83
CA ILE A 173 -6.37 18.72 4.27
C ILE A 173 -7.86 18.90 4.52
N LEU A 174 -8.48 17.91 5.15
CA LEU A 174 -9.90 17.90 5.53
C LEU A 174 -10.11 18.46 6.93
N ALA A 175 -9.24 18.12 7.89
CA ALA A 175 -9.37 18.50 9.27
C ALA A 175 -8.03 18.92 9.87
N VAL A 176 -8.05 19.85 10.83
CA VAL A 176 -6.89 20.26 11.67
C VAL A 176 -7.37 20.41 13.09
N GLY A 177 -6.69 19.75 14.03
CA GLY A 177 -7.07 19.79 15.44
C GLY A 177 -5.91 19.46 16.38
N GLN A 178 -6.24 19.22 17.63
CA GLN A 178 -5.27 18.92 18.70
C GLN A 178 -5.38 17.47 19.20
N SER A 179 -6.38 16.73 18.78
CA SER A 179 -6.65 15.35 19.17
C SER A 179 -6.78 14.47 17.94
N VAL A 180 -6.12 13.31 17.95
CA VAL A 180 -6.22 12.30 16.89
C VAL A 180 -7.66 11.84 16.70
N GLU A 181 -8.37 11.56 17.80
CA GLU A 181 -9.73 11.03 17.77
C GLU A 181 -10.70 12.06 17.17
N GLU A 182 -10.69 13.30 17.66
CA GLU A 182 -11.59 14.37 17.17
C GLU A 182 -11.28 14.74 15.71
N THR A 183 -10.00 14.86 15.35
CA THR A 183 -9.58 15.17 13.98
C THR A 183 -9.96 14.05 13.02
N THR A 184 -9.87 12.79 13.45
CA THR A 184 -10.31 11.64 12.65
C THR A 184 -11.82 11.66 12.43
N LYS A 185 -12.61 11.95 13.46
CA LYS A 185 -14.08 12.06 13.34
C LYS A 185 -14.48 13.17 12.37
N GLU A 186 -13.83 14.34 12.47
CA GLU A 186 -14.06 15.46 11.57
C GLU A 186 -13.72 15.09 10.13
N MET A 187 -12.58 14.44 9.89
CA MET A 187 -12.18 13.95 8.58
C MET A 187 -13.16 12.90 8.03
N LEU A 188 -13.62 11.96 8.86
CA LEU A 188 -14.59 10.96 8.46
C LEU A 188 -15.92 11.55 8.03
N ALA A 189 -16.37 12.64 8.65
CA ALA A 189 -17.59 13.34 8.28
C ALA A 189 -17.55 13.86 6.83
N ASP A 190 -16.36 14.19 6.31
CA ASP A 190 -16.15 14.60 4.92
C ASP A 190 -15.98 13.41 3.97
N LEU A 191 -15.46 12.27 4.45
CA LEU A 191 -15.19 11.09 3.63
C LEU A 191 -16.39 10.16 3.48
N VAL A 192 -17.18 10.01 4.54
CA VAL A 192 -18.34 9.10 4.57
C VAL A 192 -19.53 9.76 3.89
N ASP A 193 -20.14 9.05 2.98
CA ASP A 193 -21.37 9.45 2.26
C ASP A 193 -22.35 8.28 2.14
N GLU A 194 -23.44 8.48 1.38
CA GLU A 194 -24.50 7.50 1.19
C GLU A 194 -24.06 6.22 0.46
N ASP A 195 -22.95 6.29 -0.28
CA ASP A 195 -22.37 5.16 -1.03
C ASP A 195 -21.32 4.39 -0.20
N THR A 196 -21.00 4.86 0.99
CA THR A 196 -20.02 4.20 1.87
C THR A 196 -20.60 2.95 2.50
N GLU A 197 -19.95 1.80 2.29
CA GLU A 197 -20.40 0.50 2.84
C GLU A 197 -19.46 -0.04 3.93
N LEU A 198 -18.17 0.32 3.88
CA LEU A 198 -17.14 -0.21 4.76
C LEU A 198 -16.19 0.91 5.21
N ILE A 199 -15.87 0.92 6.49
CA ILE A 199 -14.75 1.70 7.06
C ILE A 199 -13.70 0.74 7.58
N SER A 200 -12.47 0.88 7.09
CA SER A 200 -11.30 0.15 7.60
C SER A 200 -10.37 1.13 8.31
N LEU A 201 -10.02 0.82 9.55
CA LEU A 201 -9.13 1.62 10.37
C LEU A 201 -7.78 0.92 10.51
N TYR A 202 -6.71 1.61 10.15
CA TYR A 202 -5.34 1.14 10.29
C TYR A 202 -4.61 2.06 11.26
N TYR A 203 -3.82 1.52 12.16
CA TYR A 203 -3.06 2.30 13.12
C TYR A 203 -1.56 1.97 13.08
N GLY A 204 -0.74 3.00 13.34
CA GLY A 204 0.71 2.89 13.37
C GLY A 204 1.23 2.35 14.69
N GLN A 205 2.54 2.11 14.74
CA GLN A 205 3.22 1.53 15.90
C GLN A 205 3.13 2.36 17.19
N ASP A 206 2.84 3.66 17.07
CA ASP A 206 2.75 4.58 18.21
C ASP A 206 1.35 4.59 18.86
N VAL A 207 0.40 3.83 18.29
CA VAL A 207 -0.96 3.68 18.82
C VAL A 207 -1.09 2.32 19.47
N LEU A 208 -1.57 2.29 20.71
CA LEU A 208 -1.84 1.03 21.41
C LEU A 208 -3.08 0.35 20.83
N ALA A 209 -3.04 -0.99 20.72
CA ALA A 209 -4.16 -1.76 20.19
C ALA A 209 -5.48 -1.51 20.96
N GLU A 210 -5.42 -1.40 22.29
CA GLU A 210 -6.59 -1.10 23.13
C GLU A 210 -7.20 0.29 22.85
N ASP A 211 -6.36 1.28 22.48
CA ASP A 211 -6.83 2.63 22.11
C ASP A 211 -7.47 2.58 20.71
N ALA A 212 -6.89 1.84 19.79
CA ALA A 212 -7.45 1.63 18.46
C ALA A 212 -8.80 0.90 18.51
N GLU A 213 -8.93 -0.14 19.33
CA GLU A 213 -10.17 -0.88 19.53
C GLU A 213 -11.26 0.00 20.15
N ARG A 214 -10.90 0.79 21.18
CA ARG A 214 -11.83 1.73 21.80
C ARG A 214 -12.33 2.76 20.80
N PHE A 215 -11.42 3.34 20.01
CA PHE A 215 -11.79 4.33 19.00
C PHE A 215 -12.63 3.70 17.86
N SER A 216 -12.32 2.48 17.44
CA SER A 216 -13.15 1.74 16.47
C SER A 216 -14.58 1.60 16.96
N ALA A 217 -14.79 1.25 18.22
CA ALA A 217 -16.12 1.16 18.81
C ALA A 217 -16.87 2.50 18.80
N GLU A 218 -16.17 3.62 19.04
CA GLU A 218 -16.78 4.95 18.94
C GLU A 218 -17.21 5.29 17.50
N ILE A 219 -16.42 4.91 16.49
CA ILE A 219 -16.77 5.08 15.08
C ILE A 219 -17.97 4.22 14.69
N GLU A 220 -18.06 2.97 15.19
CA GLU A 220 -19.22 2.11 14.99
C GLU A 220 -20.51 2.72 15.54
N GLU A 221 -20.44 3.41 16.67
CA GLU A 221 -21.59 4.15 17.21
C GLU A 221 -22.01 5.33 16.35
N LEU A 222 -21.05 6.01 15.70
CA LEU A 222 -21.33 7.14 14.80
C LEU A 222 -21.92 6.70 13.46
N TYR A 223 -21.53 5.52 12.96
CA TYR A 223 -21.92 4.99 11.66
C TYR A 223 -22.47 3.56 11.77
N PRO A 224 -23.59 3.34 12.46
CA PRO A 224 -24.06 1.99 12.86
C PRO A 224 -24.50 1.08 11.71
N CYS A 225 -24.66 1.62 10.50
CA CYS A 225 -25.09 0.86 9.32
C CYS A 225 -23.93 0.37 8.43
N LEU A 226 -22.67 0.64 8.83
CA LEU A 226 -21.49 0.29 8.05
C LEU A 226 -20.78 -0.96 8.60
N LEU A 227 -20.03 -1.64 7.74
CA LEU A 227 -19.11 -2.71 8.13
C LEU A 227 -17.77 -2.10 8.60
N TYR A 228 -17.10 -2.79 9.54
CA TYR A 228 -15.85 -2.33 10.16
C TYR A 228 -14.79 -3.43 10.15
N THR A 229 -13.55 -3.04 9.86
CA THR A 229 -12.37 -3.92 9.93
C THR A 229 -11.13 -3.14 10.38
#